data_9db860acc2eb78025cafc1b955c73716
#
_entry.id   9db860acc2eb78025cafc1b955c73716
#
_cell.length_a   1.000
_cell.length_b   1.000
_cell.length_c   1.000
_cell.angle_alpha   90.00
_cell.angle_beta   90.00
_cell.angle_gamma   90.00
#
_symmetry.space_group_name_H-M   'P 1'
#
loop_
_entity.id
_entity.type
_entity.pdbx_description
1 polymer ?
#
loop_
_entity_poly.entity_id
_entity_poly.type
_entity_poly.pdbx_seq_one_letter_code
_entity_poly.pdbx_strand_id
1 'polypeptide(L)'
;MISLIAAALLAAQDKEEGFVSLFNGKDLTGWKLNENPGAARVEDGKIVTNGARAHLFYVGDVNNHNFKNFEFKAEVLCKPNSNSGIYFHTEYQDKDWPKKGFESQVCSPAFKDPRKTGSLYAVKDVAECPVKDDEWFNYHIIVKGKSVTIRINDKVATEWTQPDDWKPKQFPGREISSGTFALQCHDPGSTVWFRNLRVKPLAD
;
A
#
# COMPACT_ATOMS: atom_id res chain seq x y z
N MET A 1 -8.42 35.15 29.70
CA MET A 1 -7.61 35.23 28.47
C MET A 1 -6.60 34.10 28.47
N ILE A 2 -7.05 32.87 28.23
CA ILE A 2 -6.18 31.73 28.01
C ILE A 2 -6.95 30.88 27.02
N SER A 3 -6.56 30.82 25.78
CA SER A 3 -6.86 29.77 24.81
C SER A 3 -6.76 30.29 23.38
N LEU A 4 -5.60 30.15 22.78
CA LEU A 4 -5.42 30.30 21.31
C LEU A 4 -4.02 29.81 20.85
N ILE A 5 -3.49 28.73 21.44
CA ILE A 5 -2.19 28.15 21.00
C ILE A 5 -2.27 26.64 20.72
N ALA A 6 -3.45 26.11 20.43
CA ALA A 6 -3.61 24.66 20.15
C ALA A 6 -3.88 24.32 18.67
N ALA A 7 -3.84 25.27 17.75
CA ALA A 7 -4.26 25.06 16.36
C ALA A 7 -3.13 25.11 15.31
N ALA A 8 -1.88 25.17 15.71
CA ALA A 8 -0.77 25.40 14.75
C ALA A 8 0.24 24.25 14.65
N LEU A 9 -0.04 23.06 15.17
CA LEU A 9 0.90 21.92 15.11
C LEU A 9 0.55 20.85 14.06
N LEU A 10 -0.31 21.14 13.09
CA LEU A 10 -0.75 20.15 12.07
C LEU A 10 -0.25 20.47 10.66
N ALA A 11 0.82 21.17 10.45
CA ALA A 11 1.23 21.54 9.10
C ALA A 11 2.74 21.68 8.87
N ALA A 12 3.54 20.82 9.42
CA ALA A 12 4.92 20.65 8.98
C ALA A 12 5.21 19.15 8.84
N GLN A 13 4.52 18.48 7.93
CA GLN A 13 5.13 17.32 7.30
C GLN A 13 6.26 17.88 6.44
N ASP A 14 7.51 17.66 6.86
CA ASP A 14 8.68 17.89 6.02
C ASP A 14 8.37 17.27 4.67
N LYS A 15 8.24 18.09 3.62
CA LYS A 15 8.05 17.60 2.26
C LYS A 15 9.35 16.90 1.88
N GLU A 16 9.37 15.60 2.05
CA GLU A 16 10.48 14.77 1.61
C GLU A 16 10.70 15.00 0.12
N GLU A 17 11.92 15.36 -0.26
CA GLU A 17 12.22 15.86 -1.61
C GLU A 17 11.81 14.85 -2.70
N GLY A 18 11.02 15.35 -3.64
CA GLY A 18 10.50 14.59 -4.78
C GLY A 18 9.29 13.71 -4.49
N PHE A 19 8.82 13.63 -3.24
CA PHE A 19 7.58 12.92 -2.92
C PHE A 19 6.35 13.79 -3.12
N VAL A 20 5.32 13.21 -3.72
CA VAL A 20 4.00 13.81 -3.94
C VAL A 20 2.95 12.99 -3.19
N SER A 21 2.06 13.66 -2.47
CA SER A 21 0.97 12.98 -1.75
C SER A 21 -0.04 12.38 -2.72
N LEU A 22 -0.47 11.16 -2.45
CA LEU A 22 -1.56 10.45 -3.16
C LEU A 22 -2.89 10.55 -2.41
N PHE A 23 -2.89 11.10 -1.18
CA PHE A 23 -4.08 11.21 -0.34
C PHE A 23 -4.14 12.59 0.30
N ASN A 24 -5.31 13.23 0.22
CA ASN A 24 -5.52 14.60 0.71
C ASN A 24 -5.85 14.69 2.21
N GLY A 25 -6.01 13.54 2.89
CA GLY A 25 -6.37 13.47 4.31
C GLY A 25 -7.83 13.80 4.62
N LYS A 26 -8.69 14.02 3.63
CA LYS A 26 -10.07 14.47 3.83
C LYS A 26 -11.11 13.49 3.28
N ASP A 27 -10.89 13.03 2.07
CA ASP A 27 -11.82 12.16 1.33
C ASP A 27 -11.06 11.25 0.35
N LEU A 28 -11.79 10.40 -0.36
CA LEU A 28 -11.23 9.47 -1.34
C LEU A 28 -11.07 10.10 -2.73
N THR A 29 -11.00 11.42 -2.87
CA THR A 29 -10.68 12.06 -4.15
C THR A 29 -9.36 11.52 -4.71
N GLY A 30 -9.35 11.09 -5.96
CA GLY A 30 -8.22 10.40 -6.59
C GLY A 30 -8.14 8.90 -6.30
N TRP A 31 -9.12 8.35 -5.58
CA TRP A 31 -9.21 6.92 -5.30
C TRP A 31 -10.57 6.36 -5.71
N LYS A 32 -10.62 5.14 -6.22
CA LYS A 32 -11.84 4.48 -6.69
C LYS A 32 -11.91 3.05 -6.18
N LEU A 33 -12.97 2.78 -5.41
CA LEU A 33 -13.29 1.43 -4.96
C LEU A 33 -13.91 0.65 -6.12
N ASN A 34 -13.53 -0.62 -6.29
CA ASN A 34 -14.02 -1.42 -7.39
C ASN A 34 -15.35 -2.14 -7.10
N GLU A 35 -15.49 -2.68 -5.91
CA GLU A 35 -16.67 -3.44 -5.48
C GLU A 35 -16.94 -3.21 -3.99
N ASN A 36 -18.06 -3.69 -3.46
CA ASN A 36 -18.45 -3.61 -2.06
C ASN A 36 -18.35 -2.17 -1.48
N PRO A 37 -19.22 -1.25 -1.90
CA PRO A 37 -19.23 0.12 -1.40
C PRO A 37 -19.21 0.17 0.13
N GLY A 38 -18.35 1.01 0.70
CA GLY A 38 -18.16 1.11 2.15
C GLY A 38 -17.03 0.24 2.72
N ALA A 39 -16.42 -0.67 1.93
CA ALA A 39 -15.26 -1.45 2.37
C ALA A 39 -14.01 -0.59 2.62
N ALA A 40 -13.93 0.60 2.02
CA ALA A 40 -12.94 1.62 2.33
C ALA A 40 -13.62 2.97 2.60
N ARG A 41 -13.09 3.75 3.54
CA ARG A 41 -13.58 5.08 3.92
C ARG A 41 -12.45 5.92 4.52
N VAL A 42 -12.74 7.17 4.77
CA VAL A 42 -11.82 8.07 5.49
C VAL A 42 -12.33 8.31 6.91
N GLU A 43 -11.47 8.14 7.89
CA GLU A 43 -11.68 8.45 9.30
C GLU A 43 -10.48 9.21 9.85
N ASP A 44 -10.70 10.36 10.46
CA ASP A 44 -9.67 11.18 11.13
C ASP A 44 -8.38 11.34 10.30
N GLY A 45 -8.53 11.67 9.02
CA GLY A 45 -7.38 11.89 8.14
C GLY A 45 -6.65 10.62 7.68
N LYS A 46 -7.28 9.45 7.81
CA LYS A 46 -6.72 8.15 7.46
C LYS A 46 -7.67 7.39 6.54
N ILE A 47 -7.15 6.65 5.58
CA ILE A 47 -7.92 5.64 4.84
C ILE A 47 -8.03 4.40 5.72
N VAL A 48 -9.24 3.92 5.90
CA VAL A 48 -9.55 2.66 6.60
C VAL A 48 -10.06 1.65 5.60
N THR A 49 -9.45 0.48 5.56
CA THR A 49 -9.95 -0.69 4.83
C THR A 49 -10.55 -1.65 5.86
N ASN A 50 -11.88 -1.87 5.76
CA ASN A 50 -12.62 -2.75 6.65
C ASN A 50 -13.95 -3.11 5.98
N GLY A 51 -14.09 -4.32 5.50
CA GLY A 51 -15.31 -4.76 4.82
C GLY A 51 -15.06 -5.98 3.93
N ALA A 52 -16.08 -6.36 3.18
CA ALA A 52 -15.96 -7.43 2.21
C ALA A 52 -14.88 -7.12 1.16
N ARG A 53 -14.35 -8.16 0.52
CA ARG A 53 -13.30 -8.04 -0.50
C ARG A 53 -13.57 -6.89 -1.47
N ALA A 54 -12.62 -5.98 -1.55
CA ALA A 54 -12.60 -4.88 -2.51
C ALA A 54 -11.16 -4.35 -2.65
N HIS A 55 -10.93 -3.53 -3.67
CA HIS A 55 -9.65 -2.85 -3.85
C HIS A 55 -9.90 -1.37 -4.13
N LEU A 56 -9.23 -0.53 -3.36
CA LEU A 56 -9.27 0.93 -3.51
C LEU A 56 -8.10 1.35 -4.40
N PHE A 57 -8.38 1.57 -5.68
CA PHE A 57 -7.38 1.93 -6.70
C PHE A 57 -7.11 3.42 -6.71
N TYR A 58 -5.84 3.81 -6.83
CA TYR A 58 -5.46 5.17 -7.12
C TYR A 58 -5.74 5.47 -8.60
N VAL A 59 -6.53 6.50 -8.85
CA VAL A 59 -6.95 6.98 -10.19
C VAL A 59 -6.74 8.50 -10.34
N GLY A 60 -5.96 9.09 -9.43
CA GLY A 60 -5.67 10.52 -9.43
C GLY A 60 -4.61 10.92 -10.47
N ASP A 61 -4.32 12.21 -10.52
CA ASP A 61 -3.55 12.82 -11.62
C ASP A 61 -2.03 12.67 -11.50
N VAL A 62 -1.50 12.30 -10.32
CA VAL A 62 -0.06 12.14 -10.13
C VAL A 62 0.48 11.10 -11.10
N ASN A 63 1.38 11.54 -11.97
CA ASN A 63 2.00 10.72 -13.02
C ASN A 63 0.96 9.96 -13.89
N ASN A 64 -0.23 10.53 -14.10
CA ASN A 64 -1.37 9.89 -14.78
C ASN A 64 -1.69 8.49 -14.21
N HIS A 65 -1.56 8.32 -12.89
CA HIS A 65 -1.71 7.04 -12.17
C HIS A 65 -1.00 5.84 -12.84
N ASN A 66 0.13 6.09 -13.50
CA ASN A 66 0.92 5.06 -14.17
C ASN A 66 2.39 5.18 -13.76
N PHE A 67 2.82 4.32 -12.85
CA PHE A 67 4.15 4.32 -12.26
C PHE A 67 4.93 3.09 -12.74
N LYS A 68 6.13 3.29 -13.28
CA LYS A 68 7.06 2.23 -13.71
C LYS A 68 8.18 2.08 -12.67
N ASN A 69 8.97 3.12 -12.50
CA ASN A 69 9.99 3.21 -11.46
C ASN A 69 9.52 4.22 -10.41
N PHE A 70 9.59 3.86 -9.14
CA PHE A 70 9.07 4.73 -8.08
C PHE A 70 9.60 4.35 -6.69
N GLU A 71 9.46 5.27 -5.77
CA GLU A 71 9.40 5.01 -4.34
C GLU A 71 7.98 5.33 -3.86
N PHE A 72 7.34 4.39 -3.19
CA PHE A 72 6.03 4.58 -2.53
C PHE A 72 6.21 4.45 -1.03
N LYS A 73 5.67 5.39 -0.28
CA LYS A 73 5.69 5.37 1.19
C LYS A 73 4.29 5.53 1.77
N ALA A 74 4.05 4.84 2.87
CA ALA A 74 2.85 4.98 3.69
C ALA A 74 3.17 4.70 5.15
N GLU A 75 2.34 5.19 6.04
CA GLU A 75 2.26 4.70 7.41
C GLU A 75 1.02 3.80 7.52
N VAL A 76 1.20 2.65 8.15
CA VAL A 76 0.19 1.58 8.21
C VAL A 76 0.00 1.13 9.65
N LEU A 77 -1.23 0.77 10.02
CA LEU A 77 -1.58 0.15 11.29
C LEU A 77 -2.56 -1.00 11.05
N CYS A 78 -2.21 -2.19 11.53
CA CYS A 78 -3.07 -3.35 11.49
C CYS A 78 -3.75 -3.57 12.85
N LYS A 79 -5.05 -3.84 12.84
CA LYS A 79 -5.73 -4.42 14.01
C LYS A 79 -5.40 -5.92 14.12
N PRO A 80 -5.58 -6.54 15.30
CA PRO A 80 -5.41 -7.98 15.45
C PRO A 80 -6.19 -8.80 14.41
N ASN A 81 -5.59 -9.86 13.90
CA ASN A 81 -6.14 -10.75 12.87
C ASN A 81 -6.50 -10.08 11.54
N SER A 82 -5.97 -8.90 11.24
CA SER A 82 -6.25 -8.19 9.99
C SER A 82 -5.32 -8.62 8.86
N ASN A 83 -5.88 -8.59 7.64
CA ASN A 83 -5.19 -8.78 6.39
C ASN A 83 -5.55 -7.68 5.40
N SER A 84 -4.58 -7.26 4.65
CA SER A 84 -4.64 -6.25 3.60
C SER A 84 -3.43 -6.39 2.67
N GLY A 85 -3.27 -5.47 1.73
CA GLY A 85 -2.12 -5.42 0.83
C GLY A 85 -2.03 -4.08 0.13
N ILE A 86 -0.81 -3.73 -0.28
CA ILE A 86 -0.54 -2.60 -1.15
C ILE A 86 -0.16 -3.16 -2.51
N TYR A 87 -1.04 -2.99 -3.49
CA TYR A 87 -0.77 -3.39 -4.87
C TYR A 87 -0.02 -2.28 -5.60
N PHE A 88 0.86 -2.67 -6.53
CA PHE A 88 1.56 -1.76 -7.44
C PHE A 88 1.72 -2.39 -8.82
N HIS A 89 1.97 -1.57 -9.84
CA HIS A 89 1.94 -1.96 -11.27
C HIS A 89 0.59 -2.59 -11.67
N THR A 90 -0.47 -2.30 -10.90
CA THR A 90 -1.81 -2.80 -11.18
C THR A 90 -2.59 -1.82 -12.07
N GLU A 91 -3.81 -2.17 -12.40
CA GLU A 91 -4.75 -1.33 -13.14
C GLU A 91 -6.15 -1.48 -12.58
N TYR A 92 -6.99 -0.46 -12.75
CA TYR A 92 -8.37 -0.52 -12.29
C TYR A 92 -9.11 -1.67 -12.97
N GLN A 93 -9.84 -2.44 -12.20
CA GLN A 93 -10.79 -3.45 -12.66
C GLN A 93 -12.04 -3.42 -11.78
N ASP A 94 -13.21 -3.73 -12.36
CA ASP A 94 -14.49 -3.52 -11.68
C ASP A 94 -14.75 -4.49 -10.53
N LYS A 95 -14.08 -5.63 -10.47
CA LYS A 95 -14.27 -6.65 -9.45
C LYS A 95 -13.10 -7.62 -9.36
N ASP A 96 -13.12 -8.47 -8.33
CA ASP A 96 -12.14 -9.53 -8.06
C ASP A 96 -10.75 -9.01 -7.63
N TRP A 97 -9.86 -9.95 -7.37
CA TRP A 97 -8.47 -9.71 -7.04
C TRP A 97 -7.73 -9.11 -8.23
N PRO A 98 -6.85 -8.12 -8.02
CA PRO A 98 -6.07 -7.52 -9.11
C PRO A 98 -5.30 -8.58 -9.89
N LYS A 99 -5.53 -8.61 -11.20
CA LYS A 99 -4.94 -9.61 -12.12
C LYS A 99 -3.55 -9.21 -12.57
N LYS A 100 -3.23 -7.91 -12.53
CA LYS A 100 -1.97 -7.32 -12.97
C LYS A 100 -1.19 -6.74 -11.81
N GLY A 101 0.14 -6.82 -11.89
CA GLY A 101 1.05 -6.23 -10.91
C GLY A 101 1.29 -7.12 -9.70
N PHE A 102 1.88 -6.54 -8.69
CA PHE A 102 2.29 -7.24 -7.47
C PHE A 102 1.46 -6.77 -6.28
N GLU A 103 1.39 -7.64 -5.29
CA GLU A 103 0.91 -7.31 -3.95
C GLU A 103 2.07 -7.30 -2.98
N SER A 104 2.22 -6.23 -2.23
CA SER A 104 3.07 -6.15 -1.07
C SER A 104 2.20 -6.35 0.17
N GLN A 105 2.41 -7.47 0.86
CA GLN A 105 1.55 -7.97 1.93
C GLN A 105 1.53 -7.05 3.14
N VAL A 106 0.33 -6.85 3.69
CA VAL A 106 0.07 -6.17 4.96
C VAL A 106 -0.82 -7.06 5.81
N CYS A 107 -0.31 -7.59 6.91
CA CYS A 107 -1.13 -8.40 7.80
C CYS A 107 -0.67 -8.32 9.27
N SER A 108 -1.59 -8.62 10.17
CA SER A 108 -1.33 -8.85 11.59
C SER A 108 -0.39 -10.05 11.79
N PRO A 109 0.46 -10.07 12.82
CA PRO A 109 1.25 -11.23 13.19
C PRO A 109 0.41 -12.51 13.38
N ALA A 110 -0.78 -12.35 13.96
CA ALA A 110 -1.70 -13.46 14.25
C ALA A 110 -2.49 -13.98 13.06
N PHE A 111 -2.51 -13.23 11.93
CA PHE A 111 -3.21 -13.69 10.73
C PHE A 111 -2.56 -14.97 10.18
N LYS A 112 -3.38 -15.94 9.80
CA LYS A 112 -2.89 -17.30 9.51
C LYS A 112 -2.15 -17.46 8.17
N ASP A 113 -2.10 -16.43 7.30
CA ASP A 113 -1.30 -16.51 6.07
C ASP A 113 0.19 -16.65 6.42
N PRO A 114 0.92 -17.59 5.81
CA PRO A 114 2.35 -17.76 6.02
C PRO A 114 3.18 -16.59 5.43
N ARG A 115 2.60 -15.80 4.54
CA ARG A 115 3.22 -14.63 3.92
C ARG A 115 2.95 -13.41 4.79
N LYS A 116 3.94 -12.96 5.53
CA LYS A 116 3.80 -11.86 6.49
C LYS A 116 4.02 -10.50 5.84
N THR A 117 3.70 -9.44 6.59
CA THR A 117 3.92 -8.04 6.19
C THR A 117 5.32 -7.85 5.60
N GLY A 118 5.38 -7.20 4.45
CA GLY A 118 6.62 -7.01 3.69
C GLY A 118 6.92 -8.09 2.67
N SER A 119 6.13 -9.18 2.58
CA SER A 119 6.25 -10.15 1.48
C SER A 119 5.91 -9.51 0.14
N LEU A 120 6.64 -9.83 -0.91
CA LEU A 120 6.17 -9.72 -2.29
C LEU A 120 5.35 -10.98 -2.57
N TYR A 121 4.03 -10.90 -2.41
CA TYR A 121 3.11 -12.01 -2.25
C TYR A 121 3.22 -13.05 -3.36
N ALA A 122 3.49 -14.31 -2.99
CA ALA A 122 3.70 -15.45 -3.89
C ALA A 122 4.89 -15.31 -4.86
N VAL A 123 5.84 -14.41 -4.56
CA VAL A 123 7.08 -14.21 -5.31
C VAL A 123 8.29 -14.37 -4.37
N LYS A 124 8.30 -13.58 -3.28
CA LYS A 124 9.34 -13.62 -2.24
C LYS A 124 8.69 -13.40 -0.89
N ASP A 125 8.57 -14.46 -0.12
CA ASP A 125 7.83 -14.46 1.14
C ASP A 125 8.71 -14.07 2.34
N VAL A 126 8.12 -13.36 3.29
CA VAL A 126 8.64 -13.07 4.64
C VAL A 126 7.88 -13.97 5.61
N ALA A 127 8.59 -14.82 6.33
CA ALA A 127 7.98 -15.82 7.24
C ALA A 127 7.62 -15.23 8.61
N GLU A 128 8.42 -14.28 9.11
CA GLU A 128 8.21 -13.64 10.41
C GLU A 128 7.65 -12.23 10.23
N CYS A 129 6.55 -11.93 10.92
CA CYS A 129 5.93 -10.62 10.83
C CYS A 129 6.78 -9.57 11.54
N PRO A 130 7.26 -8.52 10.82
CA PRO A 130 8.16 -7.53 11.40
C PRO A 130 7.45 -6.42 12.18
N VAL A 131 6.13 -6.51 12.32
CA VAL A 131 5.29 -5.47 12.94
C VAL A 131 4.44 -6.05 14.07
N LYS A 132 3.83 -5.18 14.86
CA LYS A 132 2.89 -5.54 15.92
C LYS A 132 1.51 -4.98 15.59
N ASP A 133 0.48 -5.60 16.20
CA ASP A 133 -0.87 -5.08 16.14
C ASP A 133 -0.99 -3.76 16.90
N ASP A 134 -1.89 -2.90 16.44
CA ASP A 134 -2.21 -1.59 17.03
C ASP A 134 -1.04 -0.58 17.11
N GLU A 135 0.09 -0.86 16.42
CA GLU A 135 1.23 0.02 16.31
C GLU A 135 1.38 0.53 14.87
N TRP A 136 1.64 1.83 14.69
CA TRP A 136 1.98 2.42 13.38
C TRP A 136 3.37 1.97 12.96
N PHE A 137 3.51 1.60 11.68
CA PHE A 137 4.79 1.29 11.07
C PHE A 137 4.94 1.94 9.70
N ASN A 138 6.18 2.24 9.34
CA ASN A 138 6.51 2.79 8.04
C ASN A 138 6.59 1.67 6.99
N TYR A 139 5.92 1.88 5.87
CA TYR A 139 5.97 1.03 4.69
C TYR A 139 6.67 1.77 3.56
N HIS A 140 7.67 1.15 2.93
CA HIS A 140 8.41 1.75 1.82
C HIS A 140 8.63 0.70 0.73
N ILE A 141 8.06 0.92 -0.45
CA ILE A 141 8.23 0.09 -1.65
C ILE A 141 9.08 0.88 -2.64
N ILE A 142 10.16 0.29 -3.12
CA ILE A 142 11.06 0.86 -4.13
C ILE A 142 11.05 -0.08 -5.32
N VAL A 143 10.73 0.45 -6.51
CA VAL A 143 10.85 -0.27 -7.78
C VAL A 143 11.77 0.51 -8.70
N LYS A 144 12.84 -0.14 -9.14
CA LYS A 144 13.78 0.43 -10.10
C LYS A 144 14.23 -0.64 -11.10
N GLY A 145 13.91 -0.44 -12.37
CA GLY A 145 14.13 -1.43 -13.40
C GLY A 145 13.41 -2.75 -13.08
N LYS A 146 14.16 -3.84 -12.97
CA LYS A 146 13.61 -5.16 -12.60
C LYS A 146 13.62 -5.45 -11.09
N SER A 147 14.07 -4.50 -10.26
CA SER A 147 14.28 -4.74 -8.84
C SER A 147 13.16 -4.14 -7.99
N VAL A 148 12.73 -4.90 -7.00
CA VAL A 148 11.76 -4.50 -5.96
C VAL A 148 12.44 -4.61 -4.60
N THR A 149 12.41 -3.55 -3.81
CA THR A 149 12.81 -3.55 -2.41
C THR A 149 11.63 -3.10 -1.56
N ILE A 150 11.30 -3.87 -0.54
CA ILE A 150 10.28 -3.52 0.45
C ILE A 150 10.97 -3.33 1.79
N ARG A 151 10.72 -2.19 2.43
CA ARG A 151 11.22 -1.88 3.77
C ARG A 151 10.07 -1.68 4.73
N ILE A 152 10.25 -2.20 5.92
CA ILE A 152 9.34 -2.01 7.06
C ILE A 152 10.15 -1.38 8.19
N ASN A 153 9.75 -0.18 8.66
CA ASN A 153 10.50 0.59 9.64
C ASN A 153 11.99 0.72 9.27
N ASP A 154 12.24 1.11 8.00
CA ASP A 154 13.57 1.28 7.39
C ASP A 154 14.43 0.01 7.27
N LYS A 155 13.98 -1.12 7.79
CA LYS A 155 14.65 -2.42 7.61
C LYS A 155 14.16 -3.10 6.35
N VAL A 156 15.07 -3.66 5.58
CA VAL A 156 14.74 -4.46 4.40
C VAL A 156 14.01 -5.73 4.83
N ALA A 157 12.76 -5.86 4.38
CA ALA A 157 11.95 -7.07 4.54
C ALA A 157 12.07 -7.98 3.31
N THR A 158 12.07 -7.39 2.11
CA THR A 158 12.19 -8.12 0.85
C THR A 158 13.08 -7.36 -0.12
N GLU A 159 13.97 -8.09 -0.78
CA GLU A 159 14.68 -7.68 -2.00
C GLU A 159 14.50 -8.78 -3.05
N TRP A 160 14.10 -8.39 -4.24
CA TRP A 160 13.90 -9.29 -5.35
C TRP A 160 14.18 -8.59 -6.67
N THR A 161 14.86 -9.28 -7.56
CA THR A 161 15.06 -8.83 -8.95
C THR A 161 14.45 -9.85 -9.88
N GLN A 162 13.57 -9.40 -10.78
CA GLN A 162 12.91 -10.26 -11.74
C GLN A 162 13.93 -10.88 -12.69
N PRO A 163 14.07 -12.22 -12.73
CA PRO A 163 14.88 -12.92 -13.72
C PRO A 163 14.42 -12.66 -15.16
N ASP A 164 15.29 -12.79 -16.14
CA ASP A 164 14.95 -12.61 -17.55
C ASP A 164 13.96 -13.65 -18.07
N ASP A 165 14.02 -14.86 -17.54
CA ASP A 165 13.15 -15.98 -17.85
C ASP A 165 11.98 -16.12 -16.86
N TRP A 166 11.64 -15.05 -16.12
CA TRP A 166 10.62 -15.06 -15.08
C TRP A 166 9.27 -15.53 -15.61
N LYS A 167 8.70 -16.52 -14.93
CA LYS A 167 7.33 -16.99 -15.16
C LYS A 167 6.64 -17.12 -13.81
N PRO A 168 5.60 -16.29 -13.54
CA PRO A 168 4.85 -16.36 -12.30
C PRO A 168 4.23 -17.75 -12.10
N LYS A 169 4.40 -18.33 -10.90
CA LYS A 169 3.91 -19.68 -10.59
C LYS A 169 2.42 -19.72 -10.24
N GLN A 170 1.90 -18.69 -9.57
CA GLN A 170 0.52 -18.68 -9.04
C GLN A 170 -0.36 -17.61 -9.68
N PHE A 171 0.17 -16.43 -9.95
CA PHE A 171 -0.58 -15.28 -10.46
C PHE A 171 0.08 -14.77 -11.74
N PRO A 172 -0.50 -15.05 -12.93
CA PRO A 172 0.15 -14.74 -14.21
C PRO A 172 0.55 -13.28 -14.42
N GLY A 173 -0.13 -12.35 -13.76
CA GLY A 173 0.18 -10.91 -13.86
C GLY A 173 1.26 -10.40 -12.91
N ARG A 174 1.95 -11.26 -12.15
CA ARG A 174 3.05 -10.90 -11.24
C ARG A 174 4.34 -10.64 -12.02
N GLU A 175 4.37 -9.54 -12.76
CA GLU A 175 5.51 -9.14 -13.61
C GLU A 175 5.80 -7.65 -13.46
N ILE A 176 7.10 -7.28 -13.53
CA ILE A 176 7.51 -5.89 -13.60
C ILE A 176 6.93 -5.26 -14.87
N SER A 177 6.21 -4.16 -14.67
CA SER A 177 5.54 -3.45 -15.76
C SER A 177 5.40 -1.95 -15.41
N SER A 178 4.24 -1.40 -15.58
CA SER A 178 3.82 -0.11 -15.03
C SER A 178 2.34 -0.15 -14.71
N GLY A 179 1.88 0.75 -13.87
CA GLY A 179 0.48 0.83 -13.49
C GLY A 179 0.30 1.65 -12.23
N THR A 180 -0.86 1.51 -11.63
CA THR A 180 -1.23 2.27 -10.45
C THR A 180 -1.03 1.46 -9.16
N PHE A 181 -1.49 2.04 -8.04
CA PHE A 181 -1.55 1.42 -6.72
C PHE A 181 -2.98 1.04 -6.37
N ALA A 182 -3.12 0.03 -5.50
CA ALA A 182 -4.39 -0.23 -4.85
C ALA A 182 -4.17 -0.69 -3.40
N LEU A 183 -5.12 -0.36 -2.52
CA LEU A 183 -5.20 -0.84 -1.15
C LEU A 183 -6.27 -1.92 -1.06
N GLN A 184 -5.93 -3.04 -0.44
CA GLN A 184 -6.83 -4.19 -0.32
C GLN A 184 -7.76 -4.04 0.88
N CYS A 185 -9.06 -4.27 0.67
CA CYS A 185 -10.03 -4.63 1.69
C CYS A 185 -10.18 -6.15 1.60
N HIS A 186 -9.66 -6.90 2.56
CA HIS A 186 -9.56 -8.36 2.43
C HIS A 186 -10.87 -9.07 2.82
N ASP A 187 -11.38 -8.77 4.00
CA ASP A 187 -12.57 -9.38 4.59
C ASP A 187 -13.15 -8.49 5.72
N PRO A 188 -14.39 -8.74 6.17
CA PRO A 188 -15.03 -7.93 7.20
C PRO A 188 -14.36 -7.99 8.59
N GLY A 189 -13.56 -9.01 8.86
CA GLY A 189 -12.80 -9.16 10.10
C GLY A 189 -11.50 -8.37 10.12
N SER A 190 -11.04 -7.94 8.96
CA SER A 190 -9.79 -7.19 8.81
C SER A 190 -10.04 -5.69 8.92
N THR A 191 -9.19 -5.00 9.69
CA THR A 191 -9.18 -3.53 9.78
C THR A 191 -7.75 -3.03 9.69
N VAL A 192 -7.45 -2.28 8.64
CA VAL A 192 -6.13 -1.69 8.42
C VAL A 192 -6.28 -0.21 8.08
N TRP A 193 -5.43 0.61 8.68
CA TRP A 193 -5.40 2.05 8.50
C TRP A 193 -4.14 2.47 7.75
N PHE A 194 -4.33 3.40 6.83
CA PHE A 194 -3.27 3.97 6.00
C PHE A 194 -3.30 5.49 6.11
N ARG A 195 -2.12 6.10 6.24
CA ARG A 195 -1.94 7.56 6.17
C ARG A 195 -0.61 7.90 5.52
N ASN A 196 -0.39 9.17 5.22
CA ASN A 196 0.86 9.65 4.62
C ASN A 196 1.25 8.89 3.34
N LEU A 197 0.25 8.52 2.52
CA LEU A 197 0.48 7.85 1.25
C LEU A 197 1.11 8.84 0.27
N ARG A 198 2.32 8.56 -0.16
CA ARG A 198 3.06 9.42 -1.07
C ARG A 198 3.95 8.62 -2.01
N VAL A 199 4.23 9.18 -3.15
CA VAL A 199 5.05 8.56 -4.20
C VAL A 199 6.09 9.53 -4.72
N LYS A 200 7.25 9.00 -5.05
CA LYS A 200 8.30 9.67 -5.83
C LYS A 200 8.51 8.87 -7.11
N PRO A 201 8.01 9.37 -8.26
CA PRO A 201 8.36 8.77 -9.55
C PRO A 201 9.87 8.87 -9.77
N LEU A 202 10.47 7.79 -10.27
CA LEU A 202 11.89 7.72 -10.58
C LEU A 202 12.07 7.66 -12.10
N ALA A 203 13.18 8.21 -12.58
CA ALA A 203 13.57 8.09 -13.99
C ALA A 203 13.89 6.63 -14.37
N ASP A 204 13.79 6.34 -15.68
CA ASP A 204 14.16 5.06 -16.29
C ASP A 204 15.67 4.82 -16.26
#